data_c9ae7a7734684ed96fd9d1fd98ab9ff9
#
_entry.id   c9ae7a7734684ed96fd9d1fd98ab9ff9
#
_cell.length_a   1.000
_cell.length_b   1.000
_cell.length_c   1.000
_cell.angle_alpha   90.00
_cell.angle_beta   90.00
_cell.angle_gamma   90.00
#
_symmetry.space_group_name_H-M   'P 1'
#
loop_
_entity.id
_entity.type
_entity.pdbx_description
1 polymer ?
#
loop_
_entity_poly.entity_id
_entity_poly.type
_entity_poly.pdbx_seq_one_letter_code
_entity_poly.pdbx_strand_id
1 'polypeptide(L)'
;DVYKRQEISENQIHKRVSYIKKTYKLLFDSLKSNGLIDLFLQIEMPLSRILMEMEFEGVKLDKSLIKKLSIQFDNNLNDTQNKIFDFCGKEFNLASPKQLGEVLFDDLKIESNPKKTKTGQYSTSEETLSKLSKKHTIVKEILDWRSLQKLMTTYINALPNQVDEKTDRIHSVFNQTNTTTGRLSSNNPNLQNIPIRTKNGRMIRRAFTAKEGNVIISADYSQIELRVIASMSGDKNMINAFNNNEDIHASTAAKIFGINIKEVTKEQRSHAKIVNFGIIYGVSA
;
A
#
# COMPACT_ATOMS: atom_id res chain seq x y z
N ASP A 1 0.32 -16.36 -18.98
CA ASP A 1 -0.06 -16.35 -20.42
C ASP A 1 -1.38 -15.60 -20.71
N VAL A 2 -1.74 -14.63 -19.90
CA VAL A 2 -3.00 -13.87 -20.06
C VAL A 2 -2.84 -12.64 -20.97
N TYR A 3 -1.61 -12.29 -21.36
CA TYR A 3 -1.33 -11.17 -22.27
C TYR A 3 -0.59 -11.61 -23.53
N LYS A 4 -1.08 -12.65 -24.23
CA LYS A 4 -0.83 -12.70 -25.65
C LYS A 4 -1.42 -11.42 -26.24
N ARG A 5 -0.56 -10.49 -26.68
CA ARG A 5 -0.97 -9.38 -27.56
C ARG A 5 -1.76 -10.03 -28.67
N GLN A 6 -3.08 -9.90 -28.65
CA GLN A 6 -3.89 -10.29 -29.80
C GLN A 6 -3.38 -9.42 -30.95
N GLU A 7 -2.87 -10.04 -31.99
CA GLU A 7 -2.58 -9.33 -33.25
C GLU A 7 -3.87 -8.65 -33.69
N ILE A 8 -3.89 -7.33 -33.56
CA ILE A 8 -5.05 -6.54 -33.92
C ILE A 8 -5.04 -6.47 -35.44
N SER A 9 -6.01 -7.10 -36.10
CA SER A 9 -6.13 -7.03 -37.55
C SER A 9 -6.35 -5.58 -38.01
N GLU A 10 -5.89 -5.23 -39.22
CA GLU A 10 -6.09 -3.88 -39.80
C GLU A 10 -7.55 -3.44 -39.74
N ASN A 11 -8.49 -4.34 -39.98
CA ASN A 11 -9.93 -4.05 -39.91
C ASN A 11 -10.37 -3.67 -38.46
N GLN A 12 -9.76 -4.25 -37.44
CA GLN A 12 -10.01 -3.87 -36.04
C GLN A 12 -9.41 -2.49 -35.71
N ILE A 13 -8.25 -2.16 -36.30
CA ILE A 13 -7.64 -0.83 -36.15
C ILE A 13 -8.55 0.24 -36.75
N HIS A 14 -8.99 0.04 -38.01
CA HIS A 14 -9.89 0.97 -38.68
C HIS A 14 -11.22 1.18 -37.92
N LYS A 15 -11.82 0.10 -37.41
CA LYS A 15 -13.00 0.21 -36.55
C LYS A 15 -12.75 1.03 -35.30
N ARG A 16 -11.66 0.76 -34.59
CA ARG A 16 -11.28 1.50 -33.36
C ARG A 16 -11.08 3.00 -33.64
N VAL A 17 -10.34 3.34 -34.67
CA VAL A 17 -10.14 4.75 -35.08
C VAL A 17 -11.46 5.43 -35.45
N SER A 18 -12.35 4.75 -36.17
CA SER A 18 -13.67 5.28 -36.48
C SER A 18 -14.52 5.52 -35.23
N TYR A 19 -14.49 4.60 -34.25
CA TYR A 19 -15.19 4.79 -32.97
C TYR A 19 -14.61 5.97 -32.19
N ILE A 20 -13.30 6.08 -32.08
CA ILE A 20 -12.64 7.21 -31.39
C ILE A 20 -13.10 8.54 -32.01
N LYS A 21 -13.08 8.63 -33.36
CA LYS A 21 -13.53 9.84 -34.06
C LYS A 21 -15.00 10.18 -33.80
N LYS A 22 -15.88 9.17 -33.81
CA LYS A 22 -17.31 9.36 -33.56
C LYS A 22 -17.63 9.75 -32.12
N THR A 23 -16.91 9.17 -31.15
CA THR A 23 -17.17 9.39 -29.73
C THR A 23 -16.45 10.65 -29.18
N TYR A 24 -15.40 11.12 -29.86
CA TYR A 24 -14.59 12.25 -29.40
C TYR A 24 -15.43 13.48 -29.04
N LYS A 25 -16.30 13.93 -29.98
CA LYS A 25 -17.14 15.11 -29.75
C LYS A 25 -18.10 14.93 -28.59
N LEU A 26 -18.75 13.77 -28.51
CA LEU A 26 -19.69 13.44 -27.42
C LEU A 26 -18.99 13.45 -26.06
N LEU A 27 -17.82 12.83 -25.97
CA LEU A 27 -17.04 12.78 -24.73
C LEU A 27 -16.51 14.15 -24.34
N PHE A 28 -16.02 14.92 -25.32
CA PHE A 28 -15.51 16.27 -25.08
C PHE A 28 -16.63 17.23 -24.61
N ASP A 29 -17.79 17.18 -25.24
CA ASP A 29 -18.97 17.96 -24.85
C ASP A 29 -19.44 17.53 -23.44
N SER A 30 -19.39 16.24 -23.11
CA SER A 30 -19.69 15.73 -21.77
C SER A 30 -18.70 16.23 -20.71
N LEU A 31 -17.39 16.22 -20.98
CA LEU A 31 -16.40 16.79 -20.08
C LEU A 31 -16.66 18.29 -19.81
N LYS A 32 -16.99 19.02 -20.88
CA LYS A 32 -17.29 20.46 -20.79
C LYS A 32 -18.54 20.73 -19.97
N SER A 33 -19.63 19.99 -20.22
CA SER A 33 -20.90 20.16 -19.49
C SER A 33 -20.80 19.80 -18.01
N ASN A 34 -19.88 18.88 -17.65
CA ASN A 34 -19.61 18.51 -16.26
C ASN A 34 -18.51 19.37 -15.58
N GLY A 35 -18.01 20.43 -16.24
CA GLY A 35 -16.96 21.29 -15.68
C GLY A 35 -15.58 20.62 -15.53
N LEU A 36 -15.33 19.52 -16.26
CA LEU A 36 -14.10 18.72 -16.14
C LEU A 36 -13.07 19.01 -17.24
N ILE A 37 -13.35 19.94 -18.14
CA ILE A 37 -12.50 20.17 -19.32
C ILE A 37 -11.14 20.73 -18.94
N ASP A 38 -11.07 21.63 -17.95
CA ASP A 38 -9.81 22.21 -17.48
C ASP A 38 -8.95 21.14 -16.76
N LEU A 39 -9.57 20.31 -15.92
CA LEU A 39 -8.90 19.18 -15.29
C LEU A 39 -8.30 18.25 -16.37
N PHE A 40 -9.09 17.91 -17.38
CA PHE A 40 -8.65 17.05 -18.47
C PHE A 40 -7.49 17.63 -19.25
N LEU A 41 -7.58 18.89 -19.70
CA LEU A 41 -6.58 19.53 -20.56
C LEU A 41 -5.31 19.96 -19.81
N GLN A 42 -5.45 20.44 -18.56
CA GLN A 42 -4.33 21.03 -17.83
C GLN A 42 -3.62 20.05 -16.90
N ILE A 43 -4.28 18.96 -16.49
CA ILE A 43 -3.71 17.97 -15.57
C ILE A 43 -3.63 16.60 -16.21
N GLU A 44 -4.75 15.98 -16.59
CA GLU A 44 -4.79 14.58 -16.99
C GLU A 44 -4.01 14.31 -18.29
N MET A 45 -4.17 15.14 -19.30
CA MET A 45 -3.46 14.97 -20.57
C MET A 45 -1.95 15.21 -20.47
N PRO A 46 -1.45 16.27 -19.82
CA PRO A 46 -0.01 16.41 -19.56
C PRO A 46 0.56 15.28 -18.69
N LEU A 47 -0.20 14.85 -17.67
CA LEU A 47 0.21 13.76 -16.79
C LEU A 47 0.36 12.43 -17.55
N SER A 48 -0.51 12.12 -18.50
CA SER A 48 -0.44 10.89 -19.29
C SER A 48 0.89 10.74 -20.02
N ARG A 49 1.46 11.85 -20.52
CA ARG A 49 2.78 11.86 -21.16
C ARG A 49 3.89 11.58 -20.14
N ILE A 50 3.83 12.19 -18.98
CA ILE A 50 4.82 11.98 -17.91
C ILE A 50 4.79 10.50 -17.46
N LEU A 51 3.59 9.94 -17.26
CA LEU A 51 3.44 8.54 -16.88
C LEU A 51 3.99 7.59 -17.96
N MET A 52 3.76 7.87 -19.24
CA MET A 52 4.32 7.12 -20.35
C MET A 52 5.87 7.13 -20.31
N GLU A 53 6.47 8.28 -20.07
CA GLU A 53 7.94 8.41 -19.93
C GLU A 53 8.46 7.63 -18.70
N MET A 54 7.72 7.66 -17.57
CA MET A 54 8.05 6.88 -16.38
C MET A 54 7.94 5.37 -16.62
N GLU A 55 6.89 4.92 -17.30
CA GLU A 55 6.70 3.52 -17.69
C GLU A 55 7.81 3.04 -18.63
N PHE A 56 8.17 3.87 -19.59
CA PHE A 56 9.25 3.57 -20.54
C PHE A 56 10.62 3.51 -19.88
N GLU A 57 10.93 4.45 -18.98
CA GLU A 57 12.20 4.44 -18.22
C GLU A 57 12.24 3.25 -17.24
N GLY A 58 11.16 2.94 -16.53
CA GLY A 58 11.11 1.89 -15.53
C GLY A 58 12.06 2.12 -14.35
N VAL A 59 12.21 1.13 -13.48
CA VAL A 59 13.07 1.18 -12.29
C VAL A 59 13.97 -0.04 -12.19
N LYS A 60 15.24 0.16 -11.81
CA LYS A 60 16.22 -0.92 -11.67
C LYS A 60 15.99 -1.70 -10.36
N LEU A 61 16.09 -3.04 -10.44
CA LEU A 61 16.04 -3.94 -9.31
C LEU A 61 17.38 -4.63 -9.11
N ASP A 62 17.95 -4.55 -7.91
CA ASP A 62 19.12 -5.33 -7.51
C ASP A 62 18.70 -6.79 -7.25
N LYS A 63 18.79 -7.62 -8.29
CA LYS A 63 18.45 -9.05 -8.22
C LYS A 63 19.36 -9.80 -7.23
N SER A 64 20.60 -9.35 -7.05
CA SER A 64 21.56 -9.99 -6.13
C SER A 64 21.13 -9.78 -4.68
N LEU A 65 20.68 -8.58 -4.33
CA LEU A 65 20.13 -8.29 -3.02
C LEU A 65 18.82 -9.05 -2.78
N ILE A 66 17.91 -9.09 -3.77
CA ILE A 66 16.67 -9.88 -3.66
C ILE A 66 16.97 -11.36 -3.41
N LYS A 67 17.94 -11.95 -4.11
CA LYS A 67 18.36 -13.34 -3.89
C LYS A 67 18.90 -13.57 -2.46
N LYS A 68 19.70 -12.65 -1.94
CA LYS A 68 20.18 -12.71 -0.53
C LYS A 68 19.02 -12.60 0.46
N LEU A 69 18.07 -11.70 0.22
CA LEU A 69 16.89 -11.56 1.04
C LEU A 69 15.98 -12.79 0.98
N SER A 70 15.86 -13.43 -0.18
CA SER A 70 15.12 -14.70 -0.31
C SER A 70 15.63 -15.75 0.65
N ILE A 71 16.93 -16.02 0.63
CA ILE A 71 17.56 -17.03 1.51
C ILE A 71 17.35 -16.66 2.99
N GLN A 72 17.56 -15.39 3.35
CA GLN A 72 17.38 -14.92 4.71
C GLN A 72 15.93 -15.07 5.20
N PHE A 73 14.96 -14.70 4.35
CA PHE A 73 13.55 -14.75 4.71
C PHE A 73 13.02 -16.18 4.74
N ASP A 74 13.49 -17.08 3.84
CA ASP A 74 13.17 -18.51 3.89
C ASP A 74 13.64 -19.14 5.20
N ASN A 75 14.87 -18.86 5.63
CA ASN A 75 15.38 -19.35 6.92
C ASN A 75 14.51 -18.84 8.08
N ASN A 76 14.19 -17.54 8.10
CA ASN A 76 13.35 -16.96 9.16
C ASN A 76 11.93 -17.54 9.16
N LEU A 77 11.36 -17.82 7.97
CA LEU A 77 10.04 -18.46 7.84
C LEU A 77 10.06 -19.87 8.43
N ASN A 78 11.07 -20.66 8.06
CA ASN A 78 11.22 -22.03 8.56
C ASN A 78 11.45 -22.05 10.08
N ASP A 79 12.29 -21.17 10.61
CA ASP A 79 12.53 -21.06 12.04
C ASP A 79 11.25 -20.70 12.81
N THR A 80 10.49 -19.73 12.30
CA THR A 80 9.23 -19.32 12.92
C THR A 80 8.18 -20.41 12.81
N GLN A 81 8.10 -21.09 11.66
CA GLN A 81 7.18 -22.21 11.44
C GLN A 81 7.47 -23.37 12.40
N ASN A 82 8.73 -23.76 12.56
CA ASN A 82 9.13 -24.80 13.49
C ASN A 82 8.75 -24.45 14.93
N LYS A 83 9.02 -23.23 15.38
CA LYS A 83 8.59 -22.76 16.71
C LYS A 83 7.06 -22.85 16.91
N ILE A 84 6.29 -22.53 15.87
CA ILE A 84 4.83 -22.65 15.93
C ILE A 84 4.41 -24.11 16.03
N PHE A 85 5.01 -25.01 15.24
CA PHE A 85 4.70 -26.43 15.28
C PHE A 85 5.10 -27.10 16.59
N ASP A 86 6.27 -26.77 17.11
CA ASP A 86 6.75 -27.23 18.43
C ASP A 86 5.77 -26.79 19.54
N PHE A 87 5.31 -25.53 19.50
CA PHE A 87 4.32 -25.04 20.45
C PHE A 87 2.97 -25.74 20.34
N CYS A 88 2.53 -26.03 19.11
CA CYS A 88 1.23 -26.68 18.85
C CYS A 88 1.29 -28.20 19.00
N GLY A 89 2.48 -28.80 19.08
CA GLY A 89 2.69 -30.26 19.15
C GLY A 89 2.31 -31.01 17.86
N LYS A 90 2.09 -30.31 16.75
CA LYS A 90 1.74 -30.89 15.44
C LYS A 90 2.04 -29.95 14.29
N GLU A 91 2.27 -30.52 13.12
CA GLU A 91 2.38 -29.80 11.85
C GLU A 91 1.01 -29.57 11.20
N PHE A 92 0.82 -28.42 10.57
CA PHE A 92 -0.38 -28.08 9.82
C PHE A 92 -0.09 -26.95 8.82
N ASN A 93 -1.00 -26.70 7.88
CA ASN A 93 -0.82 -25.62 6.92
C ASN A 93 -1.14 -24.25 7.55
N LEU A 94 -0.10 -23.51 7.96
CA LEU A 94 -0.19 -22.15 8.53
C LEU A 94 -0.87 -21.14 7.59
N ALA A 95 -0.77 -21.36 6.28
CA ALA A 95 -1.43 -20.52 5.28
C ALA A 95 -2.92 -20.81 5.15
N SER A 96 -3.43 -21.92 5.71
CA SER A 96 -4.84 -22.30 5.69
C SER A 96 -5.59 -21.65 6.86
N PRO A 97 -6.50 -20.67 6.62
CA PRO A 97 -7.29 -20.07 7.69
C PRO A 97 -8.13 -21.08 8.48
N LYS A 98 -8.59 -22.16 7.80
CA LYS A 98 -9.37 -23.22 8.43
C LYS A 98 -8.53 -24.01 9.43
N GLN A 99 -7.40 -24.60 8.98
CA GLN A 99 -6.54 -25.39 9.85
C GLN A 99 -5.98 -24.57 11.01
N LEU A 100 -5.55 -23.34 10.72
CA LEU A 100 -5.09 -22.44 11.78
C LEU A 100 -6.20 -22.12 12.80
N GLY A 101 -7.42 -21.91 12.35
CA GLY A 101 -8.56 -21.70 13.24
C GLY A 101 -8.84 -22.89 14.12
N GLU A 102 -8.83 -24.12 13.57
CA GLU A 102 -9.00 -25.36 14.33
C GLU A 102 -7.90 -25.53 15.38
N VAL A 103 -6.63 -25.28 15.02
CA VAL A 103 -5.52 -25.38 15.98
C VAL A 103 -5.63 -24.35 17.10
N LEU A 104 -5.93 -23.11 16.79
CA LEU A 104 -5.99 -22.04 17.79
C LEU A 104 -7.19 -22.19 18.74
N PHE A 105 -8.36 -22.55 18.21
CA PHE A 105 -9.61 -22.48 18.96
C PHE A 105 -10.15 -23.81 19.45
N ASP A 106 -9.89 -24.92 18.73
CA ASP A 106 -10.34 -26.25 19.15
C ASP A 106 -9.25 -26.96 19.96
N ASP A 107 -7.98 -26.96 19.51
CA ASP A 107 -6.89 -27.67 20.20
C ASP A 107 -6.34 -26.83 21.37
N LEU A 108 -5.86 -25.62 21.08
CA LEU A 108 -5.20 -24.75 22.07
C LEU A 108 -6.19 -23.96 22.94
N LYS A 109 -7.45 -23.84 22.50
CA LYS A 109 -8.55 -23.17 23.22
C LYS A 109 -8.17 -21.77 23.74
N ILE A 110 -7.42 -20.99 22.93
CA ILE A 110 -6.88 -19.69 23.32
C ILE A 110 -7.96 -18.62 23.56
N GLU A 111 -9.21 -18.86 23.15
CA GLU A 111 -10.35 -17.97 23.33
C GLU A 111 -11.62 -18.81 23.56
N SER A 112 -12.40 -18.45 24.57
CA SER A 112 -13.62 -19.17 24.95
C SER A 112 -14.78 -18.97 23.96
N ASN A 113 -14.85 -17.80 23.33
CA ASN A 113 -15.90 -17.46 22.36
C ASN A 113 -15.30 -16.85 21.08
N PRO A 114 -14.65 -17.68 20.24
CA PRO A 114 -13.95 -17.19 19.06
C PRO A 114 -14.94 -16.66 18.01
N LYS A 115 -14.57 -15.51 17.41
CA LYS A 115 -15.33 -14.89 16.32
C LYS A 115 -15.36 -15.83 15.10
N LYS A 116 -16.55 -16.03 14.52
CA LYS A 116 -16.75 -16.81 13.29
C LYS A 116 -17.07 -15.90 12.11
N THR A 117 -16.70 -16.37 10.92
CA THR A 117 -17.07 -15.75 9.64
C THR A 117 -18.52 -16.05 9.31
N LYS A 118 -19.06 -15.39 8.27
CA LYS A 118 -20.42 -15.67 7.77
C LYS A 118 -20.61 -17.12 7.32
N THR A 119 -19.54 -17.82 6.97
CA THR A 119 -19.54 -19.22 6.54
C THR A 119 -19.35 -20.20 7.71
N GLY A 120 -19.36 -19.72 8.96
CA GLY A 120 -19.22 -20.55 10.17
C GLY A 120 -17.78 -20.95 10.54
N GLN A 121 -16.78 -20.59 9.75
CA GLN A 121 -15.37 -20.84 10.06
C GLN A 121 -14.85 -19.87 11.10
N TYR A 122 -13.84 -20.26 11.88
CA TYR A 122 -13.15 -19.35 12.79
C TYR A 122 -12.49 -18.20 12.04
N SER A 123 -12.65 -16.98 12.55
CA SER A 123 -11.98 -15.81 11.99
C SER A 123 -10.53 -15.78 12.43
N THR A 124 -9.61 -15.94 11.48
CA THR A 124 -8.18 -15.74 11.67
C THR A 124 -7.70 -14.49 10.96
N SER A 125 -8.55 -13.46 10.84
CA SER A 125 -8.19 -12.17 10.26
C SER A 125 -7.10 -11.48 11.10
N GLU A 126 -6.33 -10.59 10.47
CA GLU A 126 -5.29 -9.81 11.15
C GLU A 126 -5.86 -9.03 12.35
N GLU A 127 -7.06 -8.45 12.21
CA GLU A 127 -7.76 -7.76 13.30
C GLU A 127 -8.02 -8.68 14.49
N THR A 128 -8.53 -9.90 14.23
CA THR A 128 -8.82 -10.89 15.27
C THR A 128 -7.55 -11.35 15.96
N LEU A 129 -6.54 -11.72 15.17
CA LEU A 129 -5.26 -12.21 15.70
C LEU A 129 -4.49 -11.10 16.44
N SER A 130 -4.51 -9.85 15.98
CA SER A 130 -3.85 -8.73 16.66
C SER A 130 -4.41 -8.46 18.06
N LYS A 131 -5.72 -8.68 18.28
CA LYS A 131 -6.30 -8.59 19.61
C LYS A 131 -5.81 -9.71 20.54
N LEU A 132 -5.71 -10.94 20.00
CA LEU A 132 -5.25 -12.11 20.74
C LEU A 132 -3.73 -12.13 20.97
N SER A 133 -2.93 -11.52 20.11
CA SER A 133 -1.48 -11.48 20.23
C SER A 133 -0.98 -10.77 21.50
N LYS A 134 -1.81 -9.89 22.07
CA LYS A 134 -1.50 -9.22 23.36
C LYS A 134 -1.52 -10.19 24.54
N LYS A 135 -2.21 -11.32 24.42
CA LYS A 135 -2.38 -12.32 25.50
C LYS A 135 -1.63 -13.62 25.20
N HIS A 136 -1.40 -13.93 23.94
CA HIS A 136 -0.86 -15.22 23.49
C HIS A 136 0.35 -15.04 22.58
N THR A 137 1.53 -15.44 23.05
CA THR A 137 2.79 -15.32 22.29
C THR A 137 2.74 -16.08 20.98
N ILE A 138 2.10 -17.26 20.93
CA ILE A 138 1.94 -18.05 19.71
C ILE A 138 1.24 -17.26 18.59
N VAL A 139 0.25 -16.45 18.94
CA VAL A 139 -0.47 -15.62 17.96
C VAL A 139 0.42 -14.54 17.37
N LYS A 140 1.37 -14.03 18.15
CA LYS A 140 2.37 -13.08 17.66
C LYS A 140 3.30 -13.75 16.64
N GLU A 141 3.82 -14.95 16.93
CA GLU A 141 4.65 -15.70 15.99
C GLU A 141 3.89 -15.99 14.68
N ILE A 142 2.61 -16.32 14.75
CA ILE A 142 1.76 -16.54 13.57
C ILE A 142 1.60 -15.25 12.74
N LEU A 143 1.41 -14.10 13.38
CA LEU A 143 1.33 -12.82 12.67
C LEU A 143 2.67 -12.45 12.00
N ASP A 144 3.78 -12.70 12.70
CA ASP A 144 5.12 -12.46 12.18
C ASP A 144 5.41 -13.38 10.97
N TRP A 145 5.06 -14.67 11.08
CA TRP A 145 5.14 -15.62 9.98
C TRP A 145 4.31 -15.17 8.77
N ARG A 146 3.03 -14.80 8.96
CA ARG A 146 2.16 -14.32 7.89
C ARG A 146 2.68 -13.06 7.22
N SER A 147 3.20 -12.12 8.00
CA SER A 147 3.81 -10.90 7.50
C SER A 147 5.01 -11.22 6.59
N LEU A 148 5.88 -12.11 7.03
CA LEU A 148 7.05 -12.50 6.27
C LEU A 148 6.68 -13.30 5.01
N GLN A 149 5.74 -14.24 5.12
CA GLN A 149 5.20 -15.00 3.99
C GLN A 149 4.60 -14.09 2.91
N LYS A 150 3.87 -13.06 3.31
CA LYS A 150 3.34 -12.06 2.38
C LYS A 150 4.47 -11.31 1.66
N LEU A 151 5.53 -10.93 2.37
CA LEU A 151 6.69 -10.29 1.74
C LEU A 151 7.39 -11.20 0.74
N MET A 152 7.54 -12.48 1.08
CA MET A 152 8.12 -13.49 0.18
C MET A 152 7.31 -13.63 -1.10
N THR A 153 6.01 -13.87 -0.99
CA THR A 153 5.16 -14.13 -2.16
C THR A 153 4.94 -12.89 -3.01
N THR A 154 4.70 -11.74 -2.38
CA THR A 154 4.32 -10.52 -3.10
C THR A 154 5.51 -9.79 -3.73
N TYR A 155 6.68 -9.86 -3.10
CA TYR A 155 7.84 -9.07 -3.54
C TYR A 155 9.04 -9.92 -3.89
N ILE A 156 9.54 -10.75 -2.97
CA ILE A 156 10.81 -11.46 -3.16
C ILE A 156 10.73 -12.41 -4.35
N ASN A 157 9.67 -13.22 -4.43
CA ASN A 157 9.50 -14.21 -5.50
C ASN A 157 8.90 -13.59 -6.77
N ALA A 158 8.12 -12.52 -6.65
CA ALA A 158 7.41 -11.93 -7.78
C ALA A 158 8.24 -10.89 -8.54
N LEU A 159 8.96 -10.00 -7.85
CA LEU A 159 9.66 -8.88 -8.49
C LEU A 159 10.73 -9.30 -9.52
N PRO A 160 11.57 -10.33 -9.27
CA PRO A 160 12.55 -10.75 -10.26
C PRO A 160 11.94 -11.16 -11.62
N ASN A 161 10.74 -11.74 -11.59
CA ASN A 161 10.01 -12.17 -12.78
C ASN A 161 9.35 -11.01 -13.54
N GLN A 162 9.34 -9.81 -12.96
CA GLN A 162 8.82 -8.59 -13.57
C GLN A 162 9.91 -7.75 -14.24
N VAL A 163 11.16 -8.16 -14.11
CA VAL A 163 12.29 -7.45 -14.75
C VAL A 163 12.32 -7.83 -16.22
N ASP A 164 12.20 -6.83 -17.08
CA ASP A 164 12.35 -7.01 -18.52
C ASP A 164 13.80 -7.39 -18.88
N GLU A 165 13.97 -8.44 -19.68
CA GLU A 165 15.30 -8.99 -20.02
C GLU A 165 16.15 -8.05 -20.86
N LYS A 166 15.54 -7.15 -21.67
CA LYS A 166 16.25 -6.25 -22.57
C LYS A 166 16.73 -5.00 -21.85
N THR A 167 15.92 -4.48 -20.94
CA THR A 167 16.21 -3.22 -20.22
C THR A 167 16.86 -3.43 -18.87
N ASP A 168 16.76 -4.67 -18.30
CA ASP A 168 17.11 -5.02 -16.92
C ASP A 168 16.40 -4.13 -15.88
N ARG A 169 15.14 -3.73 -16.20
CA ARG A 169 14.33 -2.83 -15.39
C ARG A 169 12.89 -3.36 -15.24
N ILE A 170 12.21 -2.89 -14.21
CA ILE A 170 10.78 -3.14 -14.01
C ILE A 170 10.01 -1.96 -14.64
N HIS A 171 9.09 -2.27 -15.53
CA HIS A 171 8.20 -1.32 -16.20
C HIS A 171 6.78 -1.48 -15.68
N SER A 172 6.46 -0.76 -14.61
CA SER A 172 5.12 -0.78 -14.02
C SER A 172 4.18 0.09 -14.85
N VAL A 173 2.90 -0.27 -14.89
CA VAL A 173 1.85 0.50 -15.56
C VAL A 173 1.16 1.41 -14.56
N PHE A 174 1.01 2.69 -14.87
CA PHE A 174 0.31 3.67 -14.05
C PHE A 174 -1.04 4.03 -14.66
N ASN A 175 -2.11 3.94 -13.86
CA ASN A 175 -3.47 4.22 -14.31
C ASN A 175 -4.02 5.47 -13.61
N GLN A 176 -4.60 6.38 -14.41
CA GLN A 176 -5.21 7.62 -13.94
C GLN A 176 -6.70 7.45 -13.57
N THR A 177 -7.36 6.40 -14.08
CA THR A 177 -8.82 6.27 -14.03
C THR A 177 -9.34 5.16 -13.10
N ASN A 178 -8.47 4.44 -12.41
CA ASN A 178 -8.87 3.29 -11.59
C ASN A 178 -9.38 3.65 -10.20
N THR A 179 -9.16 4.88 -9.74
CA THR A 179 -9.58 5.32 -8.40
C THR A 179 -10.63 6.41 -8.50
N THR A 180 -11.60 6.41 -7.59
CA THR A 180 -12.62 7.44 -7.50
C THR A 180 -12.11 8.75 -6.90
N THR A 181 -10.90 8.74 -6.32
CA THR A 181 -10.30 9.87 -5.60
C THR A 181 -9.34 10.70 -6.45
N GLY A 182 -9.10 10.32 -7.72
CA GLY A 182 -8.10 10.95 -8.58
C GLY A 182 -6.64 10.54 -8.27
N ARG A 183 -6.41 9.59 -7.33
CA ARG A 183 -5.08 9.03 -7.10
C ARG A 183 -4.69 8.11 -8.25
N LEU A 184 -3.41 8.07 -8.58
CA LEU A 184 -2.88 7.06 -9.49
C LEU A 184 -2.93 5.68 -8.85
N SER A 185 -3.07 4.64 -9.66
CA SER A 185 -2.80 3.26 -9.28
C SER A 185 -1.65 2.69 -10.11
N SER A 186 -0.94 1.72 -9.57
CA SER A 186 0.20 1.08 -10.22
C SER A 186 -0.02 -0.43 -10.29
N ASN A 187 0.26 -1.03 -11.46
CA ASN A 187 0.09 -2.46 -11.71
C ASN A 187 1.30 -3.05 -12.44
N ASN A 188 1.51 -4.34 -12.31
CA ASN A 188 2.49 -5.13 -13.04
C ASN A 188 3.94 -4.64 -12.93
N PRO A 189 4.50 -4.53 -11.70
CA PRO A 189 3.93 -4.72 -10.37
C PRO A 189 3.30 -3.45 -9.77
N ASN A 190 2.57 -3.59 -8.66
CA ASN A 190 2.14 -2.43 -7.88
C ASN A 190 3.32 -1.90 -7.05
N LEU A 191 3.97 -0.83 -7.51
CA LEU A 191 5.10 -0.18 -6.84
C LEU A 191 4.68 0.72 -5.67
N GLN A 192 3.41 1.11 -5.59
CA GLN A 192 2.91 2.01 -4.54
C GLN A 192 2.74 1.28 -3.19
N ASN A 193 2.69 -0.06 -3.20
CA ASN A 193 2.49 -0.87 -2.00
C ASN A 193 3.79 -1.45 -1.43
N ILE A 194 4.96 -1.05 -1.93
CA ILE A 194 6.26 -1.51 -1.40
C ILE A 194 6.37 -1.08 0.06
N PRO A 195 6.54 -2.02 1.01
CA PRO A 195 6.46 -1.73 2.42
C PRO A 195 7.65 -0.88 2.90
N ILE A 196 7.37 0.08 3.81
CA ILE A 196 8.39 0.97 4.40
C ILE A 196 8.40 0.93 5.93
N ARG A 197 7.29 0.52 6.57
CA ARG A 197 7.14 0.63 8.02
C ARG A 197 7.97 -0.40 8.77
N THR A 198 8.02 -1.63 8.29
CA THR A 198 8.75 -2.73 8.93
C THR A 198 10.23 -2.77 8.51
N LYS A 199 11.09 -3.38 9.35
CA LYS A 199 12.50 -3.60 9.02
C LYS A 199 12.65 -4.40 7.72
N ASN A 200 11.93 -5.50 7.59
CA ASN A 200 11.98 -6.38 6.41
C ASN A 200 11.48 -5.67 5.14
N GLY A 201 10.41 -4.87 5.25
CA GLY A 201 9.93 -4.05 4.16
C GLY A 201 10.97 -3.03 3.66
N ARG A 202 11.66 -2.37 4.59
CA ARG A 202 12.76 -1.45 4.22
C ARG A 202 13.94 -2.15 3.54
N MET A 203 14.21 -3.43 3.88
CA MET A 203 15.24 -4.22 3.20
C MET A 203 14.87 -4.48 1.73
N ILE A 204 13.62 -4.87 1.47
CA ILE A 204 13.10 -5.05 0.09
C ILE A 204 13.19 -3.73 -0.68
N ARG A 205 12.81 -2.61 -0.05
CA ARG A 205 12.83 -1.30 -0.70
C ARG A 205 14.24 -0.88 -1.15
N ARG A 206 15.29 -1.31 -0.45
CA ARG A 206 16.69 -1.06 -0.83
C ARG A 206 17.11 -1.75 -2.13
N ALA A 207 16.36 -2.76 -2.58
CA ALA A 207 16.63 -3.42 -3.85
C ALA A 207 16.24 -2.56 -5.06
N PHE A 208 15.44 -1.53 -4.88
CA PHE A 208 15.17 -0.54 -5.94
C PHE A 208 16.30 0.47 -5.96
N THR A 209 17.06 0.48 -7.06
CA THR A 209 18.28 1.27 -7.20
C THR A 209 18.20 2.23 -8.40
N ALA A 210 19.00 3.29 -8.35
CA ALA A 210 19.21 4.15 -9.50
C ALA A 210 20.12 3.47 -10.54
N LYS A 211 20.08 3.95 -11.79
CA LYS A 211 21.08 3.62 -12.80
C LYS A 211 22.45 4.15 -12.33
N GLU A 212 23.52 3.52 -12.77
CA GLU A 212 24.87 3.99 -12.50
C GLU A 212 25.05 5.46 -12.91
N GLY A 213 25.69 6.24 -12.04
CA GLY A 213 25.83 7.68 -12.20
C GLY A 213 24.60 8.51 -11.83
N ASN A 214 23.48 7.88 -11.45
CA ASN A 214 22.25 8.55 -11.01
C ASN A 214 21.96 8.30 -9.53
N VAL A 215 21.03 9.08 -8.96
CA VAL A 215 20.55 8.95 -7.60
C VAL A 215 19.02 8.86 -7.57
N ILE A 216 18.47 8.22 -6.55
CA ILE A 216 17.03 8.26 -6.29
C ILE A 216 16.74 9.51 -5.46
N ILE A 217 15.84 10.36 -5.96
CA ILE A 217 15.32 11.51 -5.23
C ILE A 217 13.95 11.13 -4.68
N SER A 218 13.75 11.34 -3.38
CA SER A 218 12.45 11.17 -2.74
C SER A 218 11.93 12.55 -2.33
N ALA A 219 10.77 12.95 -2.87
CA ALA A 219 10.10 14.19 -2.54
C ALA A 219 8.65 13.87 -2.12
N ASP A 220 8.22 14.45 -1.00
CA ASP A 220 6.87 14.27 -0.47
C ASP A 220 6.34 15.59 0.06
N TYR A 221 5.07 15.87 -0.20
CA TYR A 221 4.41 17.06 0.35
C TYR A 221 4.15 16.87 1.84
N SER A 222 4.66 17.80 2.65
CA SER A 222 4.42 17.78 4.10
C SER A 222 2.96 18.02 4.42
N GLN A 223 2.26 16.99 4.91
CA GLN A 223 0.88 17.06 5.43
C GLN A 223 -0.13 17.67 4.45
N ILE A 224 0.01 17.40 3.16
CA ILE A 224 -0.76 18.08 2.10
C ILE A 224 -2.29 17.96 2.31
N GLU A 225 -2.78 16.79 2.72
CA GLU A 225 -4.20 16.56 2.96
C GLU A 225 -4.74 17.49 4.05
N LEU A 226 -4.00 17.66 5.15
CA LEU A 226 -4.37 18.58 6.23
C LEU A 226 -4.32 20.06 5.79
N ARG A 227 -3.36 20.42 4.94
CA ARG A 227 -3.26 21.79 4.37
C ARG A 227 -4.43 22.09 3.46
N VAL A 228 -4.81 21.14 2.61
CA VAL A 228 -5.98 21.27 1.73
C VAL A 228 -7.26 21.45 2.57
N ILE A 229 -7.43 20.61 3.61
CA ILE A 229 -8.60 20.72 4.49
C ILE A 229 -8.62 22.03 5.27
N ALA A 230 -7.50 22.48 5.80
CA ALA A 230 -7.39 23.79 6.45
C ALA A 230 -7.84 24.93 5.53
N SER A 231 -7.42 24.89 4.27
CA SER A 231 -7.81 25.85 3.25
C SER A 231 -9.31 25.78 2.92
N MET A 232 -9.85 24.58 2.73
CA MET A 232 -11.26 24.37 2.35
C MET A 232 -12.23 24.68 3.50
N SER A 233 -11.87 24.33 4.74
CA SER A 233 -12.70 24.59 5.92
C SER A 233 -12.62 26.01 6.44
N GLY A 234 -11.55 26.74 6.08
CA GLY A 234 -11.26 28.06 6.64
C GLY A 234 -10.90 28.02 8.13
N ASP A 235 -10.54 26.87 8.69
CA ASP A 235 -10.18 26.74 10.11
C ASP A 235 -8.95 27.60 10.45
N LYS A 236 -9.19 28.66 11.20
CA LYS A 236 -8.15 29.67 11.54
C LYS A 236 -7.00 29.04 12.33
N ASN A 237 -7.27 28.06 13.19
CA ASN A 237 -6.24 27.42 14.02
C ASN A 237 -5.30 26.57 13.16
N MET A 238 -5.86 25.78 12.25
CA MET A 238 -5.06 24.98 11.32
C MET A 238 -4.25 25.87 10.37
N ILE A 239 -4.88 26.91 9.81
CA ILE A 239 -4.22 27.87 8.92
C ILE A 239 -3.06 28.56 9.63
N ASN A 240 -3.27 29.06 10.85
CA ASN A 240 -2.23 29.73 11.64
C ASN A 240 -1.09 28.75 11.99
N ALA A 241 -1.41 27.53 12.40
CA ALA A 241 -0.39 26.51 12.68
C ALA A 241 0.49 26.23 11.46
N PHE A 242 -0.10 26.10 10.27
CA PHE A 242 0.66 25.88 9.05
C PHE A 242 1.48 27.10 8.62
N ASN A 243 0.96 28.30 8.76
CA ASN A 243 1.68 29.54 8.44
C ASN A 243 2.88 29.76 9.36
N ASN A 244 2.77 29.33 10.61
CA ASN A 244 3.85 29.40 11.61
C ASN A 244 4.80 28.18 11.54
N ASN A 245 4.63 27.27 10.57
CA ASN A 245 5.37 26.01 10.46
C ASN A 245 5.30 25.14 11.74
N GLU A 246 4.19 25.21 12.48
CA GLU A 246 3.94 24.38 13.65
C GLU A 246 3.59 22.93 13.23
N ASP A 247 3.97 21.99 14.09
CA ASP A 247 3.52 20.61 13.94
C ASP A 247 2.05 20.48 14.35
N ILE A 248 1.15 20.38 13.36
CA ILE A 248 -0.30 20.30 13.58
C ILE A 248 -0.69 19.14 14.49
N HIS A 249 0.02 18.00 14.44
CA HIS A 249 -0.26 16.86 15.31
C HIS A 249 0.18 17.14 16.75
N ALA A 250 1.32 17.82 16.94
CA ALA A 250 1.76 18.26 18.26
C ALA A 250 0.82 19.34 18.82
N SER A 251 0.39 20.30 17.98
CA SER A 251 -0.57 21.33 18.37
C SER A 251 -1.92 20.72 18.78
N THR A 252 -2.42 19.74 18.04
CA THR A 252 -3.64 19.02 18.40
C THR A 252 -3.45 18.23 19.70
N ALA A 253 -2.32 17.54 19.89
CA ALA A 253 -2.02 16.82 21.11
C ALA A 253 -1.96 17.76 22.32
N ALA A 254 -1.29 18.90 22.20
CA ALA A 254 -1.22 19.91 23.24
C ALA A 254 -2.62 20.35 23.71
N LYS A 255 -3.53 20.55 22.77
CA LYS A 255 -4.94 20.91 23.07
C LYS A 255 -5.72 19.76 23.71
N ILE A 256 -5.57 18.52 23.22
CA ILE A 256 -6.29 17.34 23.75
C ILE A 256 -5.85 17.04 25.18
N PHE A 257 -4.53 17.11 25.44
CA PHE A 257 -3.97 16.76 26.74
C PHE A 257 -3.83 17.95 27.71
N GLY A 258 -4.11 19.18 27.26
CA GLY A 258 -4.02 20.40 28.08
C GLY A 258 -2.57 20.73 28.51
N ILE A 259 -1.57 20.42 27.69
CA ILE A 259 -0.15 20.61 27.96
C ILE A 259 0.51 21.56 26.96
N ASN A 260 1.71 22.04 27.28
CA ASN A 260 2.47 22.86 26.35
C ASN A 260 2.93 22.01 25.15
N ILE A 261 2.94 22.60 23.94
CA ILE A 261 3.34 21.91 22.70
C ILE A 261 4.77 21.30 22.80
N LYS A 262 5.65 21.94 23.56
CA LYS A 262 7.03 21.46 23.79
C LYS A 262 7.10 20.23 24.70
N GLU A 263 6.06 19.95 25.46
CA GLU A 263 5.96 18.82 26.40
C GLU A 263 5.25 17.62 25.77
N VAL A 264 4.76 17.76 24.54
CA VAL A 264 4.06 16.69 23.82
C VAL A 264 5.01 15.54 23.54
N THR A 265 4.69 14.35 24.07
CA THR A 265 5.45 13.14 23.83
C THR A 265 5.19 12.58 22.40
N LYS A 266 6.08 11.73 21.91
CA LYS A 266 5.91 11.04 20.61
C LYS A 266 4.63 10.21 20.57
N GLU A 267 4.25 9.62 21.68
CA GLU A 267 3.02 8.81 21.79
C GLU A 267 1.77 9.69 21.70
N GLN A 268 1.70 10.77 22.47
CA GLN A 268 0.61 11.74 22.42
C GLN A 268 0.46 12.35 21.03
N ARG A 269 1.57 12.70 20.38
CA ARG A 269 1.58 13.17 18.99
C ARG A 269 1.04 12.12 18.02
N SER A 270 1.38 10.83 18.23
CA SER A 270 0.88 9.72 17.42
C SER A 270 -0.64 9.53 17.58
N HIS A 271 -1.15 9.65 18.80
CA HIS A 271 -2.59 9.61 19.06
C HIS A 271 -3.31 10.77 18.37
N ALA A 272 -2.81 11.99 18.51
CA ALA A 272 -3.37 13.16 17.83
C ALA A 272 -3.34 13.03 16.29
N LYS A 273 -2.31 12.37 15.74
CA LYS A 273 -2.27 12.05 14.32
C LYS A 273 -3.43 11.15 13.91
N ILE A 274 -3.76 10.13 14.70
CA ILE A 274 -4.90 9.24 14.44
C ILE A 274 -6.21 10.02 14.50
N VAL A 275 -6.37 10.90 15.48
CA VAL A 275 -7.56 11.76 15.62
C VAL A 275 -7.70 12.68 14.41
N ASN A 276 -6.65 13.42 14.04
CA ASN A 276 -6.68 14.34 12.91
C ASN A 276 -7.09 13.66 11.60
N PHE A 277 -6.51 12.50 11.31
CA PHE A 277 -6.89 11.73 10.13
C PHE A 277 -8.26 11.07 10.28
N GLY A 278 -8.60 10.59 11.47
CA GLY A 278 -9.89 10.01 11.77
C GLY A 278 -11.04 10.96 11.43
N ILE A 279 -10.96 12.22 11.88
CA ILE A 279 -11.96 13.24 11.60
C ILE A 279 -12.10 13.49 10.09
N ILE A 280 -10.97 13.55 9.37
CA ILE A 280 -10.95 13.77 7.92
C ILE A 280 -11.63 12.63 7.15
N TYR A 281 -11.42 11.40 7.61
CA TYR A 281 -12.01 10.21 6.98
C TYR A 281 -13.38 9.82 7.55
N GLY A 282 -14.02 10.71 8.33
CA GLY A 282 -15.38 10.51 8.82
C GLY A 282 -15.51 9.49 9.96
N VAL A 283 -14.45 9.27 10.71
CA VAL A 283 -14.52 8.46 11.93
C VAL A 283 -15.29 9.28 12.97
N SER A 284 -16.49 8.82 13.35
CA SER A 284 -17.24 9.35 14.49
C SER A 284 -16.64 8.87 15.82
N ALA A 285 -16.87 9.66 16.88
CA ALA A 285 -16.44 9.33 18.23
C ALA A 285 -17.08 8.04 18.75
#